data_6c268216a29fb42fb728706219250be9
#
_entry.id   6c268216a29fb42fb728706219250be9
#
_cell.length_a   1.000
_cell.length_b   1.000
_cell.length_c   1.000
_cell.angle_alpha   90.00
_cell.angle_beta   90.00
_cell.angle_gamma   90.00
#
_symmetry.space_group_name_H-M   'P 1'
#
loop_
_entity.id
_entity.type
_entity.pdbx_description
1 polymer ?
#
loop_
_entity_poly.entity_id
_entity_poly.type
_entity_poly.pdbx_seq_one_letter_code
_entity_poly.pdbx_strand_id
1 'polypeptide(L)'
;MSSVRVCVDVVGGDEKPQVVLDGIEAALAADPDIEVLAAGPAEIVNPFAASHARVEALEAPDVIAMDDDPIRAVMTKRKSSIVLSCRAIKKGNADAFFSAGSTGAMTAAATAYVTPFRYMAEGKKQPVRPCLTNALPNRAGGLTVLCDMGANPDVEMDDMVRFAQMGSAYARVVLGIEHPRVGLLANGTEDEKGSNFTKACFPAMKAAVPGFVGNCEGTDLTSGNFDVVVADGMSGNIALKATEGAAKFLLQELKGAFMSSLGTKIAALLIKKQMREIKAKLSGDAKGGAILLGLRGVVLIGHGATSVEAVKNGTLAAAEAVRAGLVENVANSMDGIVL
;
A
#
# COMPACT_ATOMS: atom_id res chain seq x y z
N MET A 1 9.72 -6.35 22.88
CA MET A 1 8.53 -6.66 22.05
C MET A 1 8.81 -7.99 21.36
N SER A 2 7.80 -8.77 20.98
CA SER A 2 8.05 -9.99 20.19
C SER A 2 8.64 -9.60 18.83
N SER A 3 9.61 -10.38 18.33
CA SER A 3 10.14 -10.21 16.98
C SER A 3 9.02 -10.34 15.95
N VAL A 4 9.04 -9.49 14.91
CA VAL A 4 8.10 -9.55 13.78
C VAL A 4 8.82 -10.14 12.58
N ARG A 5 8.25 -11.19 12.00
CA ARG A 5 8.80 -11.85 10.81
C ARG A 5 8.12 -11.33 9.53
N VAL A 6 8.89 -10.62 8.71
CA VAL A 6 8.42 -10.10 7.43
C VAL A 6 8.90 -10.98 6.29
N CYS A 7 8.00 -11.55 5.51
CA CYS A 7 8.36 -12.20 4.25
C CYS A 7 8.64 -11.14 3.19
N VAL A 8 9.77 -11.22 2.49
CA VAL A 8 10.17 -10.27 1.45
C VAL A 8 10.45 -11.02 0.14
N ASP A 9 9.76 -10.60 -0.92
CA ASP A 9 9.96 -11.14 -2.27
C ASP A 9 11.24 -10.57 -2.89
N VAL A 10 12.26 -11.40 -3.00
CA VAL A 10 13.60 -10.99 -3.47
C VAL A 10 13.65 -10.74 -4.98
N VAL A 11 12.70 -11.29 -5.73
CA VAL A 11 12.65 -11.20 -7.20
C VAL A 11 11.47 -10.38 -7.72
N GLY A 12 10.75 -9.70 -6.82
CA GLY A 12 9.66 -8.80 -7.18
C GLY A 12 10.16 -7.44 -7.67
N GLY A 13 9.56 -6.94 -8.76
CA GLY A 13 9.88 -5.63 -9.34
C GLY A 13 10.78 -5.70 -10.57
N ASP A 14 11.15 -4.51 -11.07
CA ASP A 14 11.92 -4.33 -12.30
C ASP A 14 13.45 -4.35 -12.05
N GLU A 15 13.86 -4.27 -10.80
CA GLU A 15 15.26 -4.15 -10.40
C GLU A 15 15.91 -5.52 -10.16
N LYS A 16 17.25 -5.51 -10.13
CA LYS A 16 18.01 -6.73 -9.81
C LYS A 16 17.77 -7.17 -8.36
N PRO A 17 17.76 -8.47 -8.07
CA PRO A 17 17.60 -8.99 -6.70
C PRO A 17 18.52 -8.36 -5.66
N GLN A 18 19.72 -7.94 -6.06
CA GLN A 18 20.68 -7.30 -5.16
C GLN A 18 20.11 -6.03 -4.51
N VAL A 19 19.30 -5.23 -5.23
CA VAL A 19 18.67 -4.03 -4.68
C VAL A 19 17.73 -4.40 -3.52
N VAL A 20 17.02 -5.54 -3.65
CA VAL A 20 16.13 -6.02 -2.60
C VAL A 20 16.92 -6.57 -1.42
N LEU A 21 17.99 -7.32 -1.66
CA LEU A 21 18.87 -7.85 -0.60
C LEU A 21 19.51 -6.71 0.21
N ASP A 22 20.06 -5.69 -0.46
CA ASP A 22 20.63 -4.50 0.20
C ASP A 22 19.56 -3.76 1.03
N GLY A 23 18.31 -3.72 0.54
CA GLY A 23 17.18 -3.13 1.26
C GLY A 23 16.78 -3.93 2.51
N ILE A 24 16.84 -5.26 2.45
CA ILE A 24 16.64 -6.15 3.61
C ILE A 24 17.75 -5.89 4.65
N GLU A 25 19.01 -5.84 4.24
CA GLU A 25 20.12 -5.53 5.15
C GLU A 25 19.92 -4.19 5.85
N ALA A 26 19.53 -3.16 5.08
CA ALA A 26 19.25 -1.83 5.63
C ALA A 26 18.06 -1.83 6.61
N ALA A 27 17.04 -2.65 6.38
CA ALA A 27 15.91 -2.81 7.31
C ALA A 27 16.33 -3.52 8.60
N LEU A 28 17.09 -4.62 8.49
CA LEU A 28 17.63 -5.36 9.63
C LEU A 28 18.58 -4.50 10.49
N ALA A 29 19.34 -3.60 9.86
CA ALA A 29 20.20 -2.65 10.56
C ALA A 29 19.42 -1.55 11.28
N ALA A 30 18.27 -1.15 10.74
CA ALA A 30 17.42 -0.10 11.30
C ALA A 30 16.53 -0.57 12.46
N ASP A 31 16.14 -1.84 12.47
CA ASP A 31 15.24 -2.42 13.47
C ASP A 31 15.79 -3.78 13.95
N PRO A 32 16.25 -3.89 15.22
CA PRO A 32 16.76 -5.14 15.78
C PRO A 32 15.68 -6.18 16.05
N ASP A 33 14.40 -5.78 16.11
CA ASP A 33 13.26 -6.63 16.47
C ASP A 33 12.51 -7.17 15.23
N ILE A 34 13.14 -7.16 14.05
CA ILE A 34 12.59 -7.82 12.86
C ILE A 34 13.41 -9.03 12.46
N GLU A 35 12.73 -10.03 11.94
CA GLU A 35 13.27 -11.16 11.20
C GLU A 35 12.76 -11.13 9.77
N VAL A 36 13.52 -11.65 8.82
CA VAL A 36 13.12 -11.68 7.41
C VAL A 36 13.06 -13.10 6.91
N LEU A 37 11.95 -13.45 6.26
CA LEU A 37 11.82 -14.64 5.42
C LEU A 37 12.04 -14.23 3.97
N ALA A 38 13.24 -14.43 3.44
CA ALA A 38 13.61 -14.04 2.07
C ALA A 38 13.07 -15.06 1.06
N ALA A 39 12.09 -14.66 0.23
CA ALA A 39 11.44 -15.53 -0.73
C ALA A 39 12.01 -15.34 -2.15
N GLY A 40 12.51 -16.42 -2.78
CA GLY A 40 13.08 -16.36 -4.12
C GLY A 40 13.82 -17.63 -4.51
N PRO A 41 14.50 -17.64 -5.68
CA PRO A 41 15.30 -18.78 -6.14
C PRO A 41 16.38 -19.17 -5.11
N ALA A 42 16.58 -20.48 -4.94
CA ALA A 42 17.48 -21.04 -3.93
C ALA A 42 18.92 -20.49 -4.01
N GLU A 43 19.40 -20.29 -5.24
CA GLU A 43 20.73 -19.75 -5.54
C GLU A 43 20.94 -18.30 -5.07
N ILE A 44 19.85 -17.57 -4.81
CA ILE A 44 19.88 -16.20 -4.32
C ILE A 44 19.67 -16.18 -2.80
N VAL A 45 18.59 -16.83 -2.33
CA VAL A 45 18.16 -16.69 -0.94
C VAL A 45 18.97 -17.52 0.06
N ASN A 46 19.49 -18.69 -0.34
CA ASN A 46 20.26 -19.55 0.57
C ASN A 46 21.62 -18.94 1.00
N PRO A 47 22.45 -18.41 0.06
CA PRO A 47 23.68 -17.74 0.45
C PRO A 47 23.43 -16.50 1.33
N PHE A 48 22.36 -15.76 1.03
CA PHE A 48 22.00 -14.58 1.78
C PHE A 48 21.57 -14.94 3.22
N ALA A 49 20.69 -15.91 3.37
CA ALA A 49 20.26 -16.39 4.70
C ALA A 49 21.43 -16.96 5.51
N ALA A 50 22.35 -17.71 4.88
CA ALA A 50 23.52 -18.25 5.55
C ALA A 50 24.46 -17.19 6.15
N SER A 51 24.45 -15.97 5.59
CA SER A 51 25.30 -14.84 6.05
C SER A 51 24.60 -13.91 7.06
N HIS A 52 23.29 -14.11 7.34
CA HIS A 52 22.50 -13.21 8.18
C HIS A 52 21.69 -13.97 9.23
N ALA A 53 22.02 -13.83 10.51
CA ALA A 53 21.40 -14.58 11.62
C ALA A 53 19.87 -14.36 11.77
N ARG A 54 19.34 -13.24 11.26
CA ARG A 54 17.89 -12.91 11.32
C ARG A 54 17.18 -13.08 9.98
N VAL A 55 17.75 -13.89 9.07
CA VAL A 55 17.17 -14.18 7.76
C VAL A 55 17.00 -15.69 7.61
N GLU A 56 15.81 -16.11 7.22
CA GLU A 56 15.53 -17.47 6.74
C GLU A 56 15.23 -17.45 5.25
N ALA A 57 15.60 -18.52 4.54
CA ALA A 57 15.31 -18.68 3.12
C ALA A 57 13.95 -19.36 2.90
N LEU A 58 13.15 -18.81 2.00
CA LEU A 58 11.96 -19.44 1.45
C LEU A 58 12.21 -19.71 -0.04
N GLU A 59 12.62 -20.91 -0.36
CA GLU A 59 12.91 -21.30 -1.74
C GLU A 59 11.67 -21.24 -2.62
N ALA A 60 11.70 -20.37 -3.63
CA ALA A 60 10.63 -20.14 -4.57
C ALA A 60 11.20 -20.12 -6.01
N PRO A 61 11.16 -21.27 -6.72
CA PRO A 61 11.80 -21.40 -8.04
C PRO A 61 11.06 -20.66 -9.16
N ASP A 62 9.75 -20.37 -8.98
CA ASP A 62 8.96 -19.70 -10.01
C ASP A 62 8.93 -18.18 -9.76
N VAL A 63 8.99 -17.39 -10.84
CA VAL A 63 8.86 -15.93 -10.80
C VAL A 63 7.61 -15.51 -11.58
N ILE A 64 6.78 -14.66 -10.99
CA ILE A 64 5.69 -13.96 -11.69
C ILE A 64 6.24 -12.65 -12.22
N ALA A 65 6.29 -12.51 -13.55
CA ALA A 65 6.77 -11.29 -14.21
C ALA A 65 5.71 -10.17 -14.15
N MET A 66 6.16 -8.92 -14.38
CA MET A 66 5.27 -7.74 -14.32
C MET A 66 4.22 -7.74 -15.45
N ASP A 67 4.49 -8.40 -16.58
CA ASP A 67 3.65 -8.51 -17.78
C ASP A 67 2.83 -9.82 -17.83
N ASP A 68 2.99 -10.70 -16.85
CA ASP A 68 2.15 -11.91 -16.73
C ASP A 68 0.67 -11.54 -16.47
N ASP A 69 -0.27 -12.30 -17.02
CA ASP A 69 -1.66 -12.21 -16.58
C ASP A 69 -1.76 -12.59 -15.09
N PRO A 70 -2.21 -11.67 -14.22
CA PRO A 70 -2.12 -11.84 -12.77
C PRO A 70 -2.81 -13.09 -12.24
N ILE A 71 -4.04 -13.35 -12.69
CA ILE A 71 -4.86 -14.47 -12.18
C ILE A 71 -4.28 -15.79 -12.68
N ARG A 72 -3.96 -15.86 -13.96
CA ARG A 72 -3.40 -17.06 -14.58
C ARG A 72 -2.03 -17.41 -13.98
N ALA A 73 -1.18 -16.39 -13.76
CA ALA A 73 0.14 -16.59 -13.17
C ALA A 73 0.05 -17.15 -11.74
N VAL A 74 -0.81 -16.60 -10.90
CA VAL A 74 -1.04 -17.11 -9.53
C VAL A 74 -1.57 -18.54 -9.52
N MET A 75 -2.40 -18.93 -10.51
CA MET A 75 -2.94 -20.28 -10.61
C MET A 75 -1.92 -21.31 -11.13
N THR A 76 -1.02 -20.90 -12.02
CA THR A 76 -0.07 -21.80 -12.70
C THR A 76 1.30 -21.82 -12.02
N LYS A 77 1.86 -20.67 -11.59
CA LYS A 77 3.15 -20.54 -10.92
C LYS A 77 3.00 -20.65 -9.39
N ARG A 78 2.54 -21.80 -8.93
CA ARG A 78 2.19 -22.05 -7.53
C ARG A 78 3.37 -22.08 -6.54
N LYS A 79 4.59 -22.14 -7.06
CA LYS A 79 5.85 -22.08 -6.32
C LYS A 79 6.56 -20.73 -6.49
N SER A 80 5.84 -19.69 -6.95
CA SER A 80 6.40 -18.35 -7.04
C SER A 80 6.58 -17.72 -5.65
N SER A 81 7.52 -16.79 -5.54
CA SER A 81 7.80 -16.02 -4.34
C SER A 81 6.53 -15.38 -3.78
N ILE A 82 5.70 -14.75 -4.63
CA ILE A 82 4.42 -14.13 -4.25
C ILE A 82 3.46 -15.16 -3.63
N VAL A 83 3.25 -16.30 -4.28
CA VAL A 83 2.30 -17.32 -3.80
C VAL A 83 2.79 -17.97 -2.51
N LEU A 84 4.08 -18.31 -2.43
CA LEU A 84 4.64 -18.96 -1.24
C LEU A 84 4.68 -18.01 -0.05
N SER A 85 4.95 -16.71 -0.25
CA SER A 85 4.90 -15.69 0.79
C SER A 85 3.48 -15.53 1.37
N CYS A 86 2.46 -15.44 0.52
CA CYS A 86 1.06 -15.43 0.97
C CYS A 86 0.69 -16.68 1.77
N ARG A 87 1.20 -17.86 1.38
CA ARG A 87 1.01 -19.10 2.14
C ARG A 87 1.78 -19.13 3.45
N ALA A 88 2.94 -18.47 3.52
CA ALA A 88 3.71 -18.34 4.75
C ALA A 88 2.92 -17.56 5.81
N ILE A 89 2.27 -16.44 5.44
CA ILE A 89 1.35 -15.72 6.33
C ILE A 89 0.23 -16.64 6.83
N LYS A 90 -0.47 -17.32 5.92
CA LYS A 90 -1.58 -18.21 6.29
C LYS A 90 -1.18 -19.29 7.26
N LYS A 91 0.05 -19.78 7.20
CA LYS A 91 0.59 -20.84 8.09
C LYS A 91 1.15 -20.28 9.38
N GLY A 92 1.22 -18.97 9.57
CA GLY A 92 1.87 -18.34 10.72
C GLY A 92 3.40 -18.39 10.69
N ASN A 93 4.00 -18.66 9.52
CA ASN A 93 5.44 -18.65 9.32
C ASN A 93 6.00 -17.25 9.07
N ALA A 94 5.12 -16.29 8.75
CA ALA A 94 5.42 -14.87 8.63
C ALA A 94 4.21 -14.05 9.09
N ASP A 95 4.47 -12.87 9.65
CA ASP A 95 3.43 -11.96 10.16
C ASP A 95 2.99 -10.97 9.08
N ALA A 96 3.90 -10.64 8.16
CA ALA A 96 3.66 -9.70 7.06
C ALA A 96 4.36 -10.14 5.77
N PHE A 97 3.90 -9.60 4.63
CA PHE A 97 4.52 -9.80 3.32
C PHE A 97 4.74 -8.48 2.61
N PHE A 98 5.93 -8.27 2.08
CA PHE A 98 6.30 -7.14 1.23
C PHE A 98 6.84 -7.63 -0.12
N SER A 99 6.36 -7.03 -1.22
CA SER A 99 6.90 -7.25 -2.57
C SER A 99 6.75 -6.00 -3.43
N ALA A 100 7.72 -5.74 -4.30
CA ALA A 100 7.64 -4.74 -5.36
C ALA A 100 7.15 -5.32 -6.71
N GLY A 101 6.61 -6.54 -6.70
CA GLY A 101 6.11 -7.24 -7.87
C GLY A 101 4.78 -6.72 -8.39
N SER A 102 4.19 -7.46 -9.34
CA SER A 102 2.91 -7.11 -9.98
C SER A 102 1.79 -6.92 -8.96
N THR A 103 1.23 -5.71 -8.88
CA THR A 103 0.09 -5.38 -7.99
C THR A 103 -1.09 -6.32 -8.20
N GLY A 104 -1.41 -6.65 -9.46
CA GLY A 104 -2.50 -7.58 -9.78
C GLY A 104 -2.23 -8.98 -9.25
N ALA A 105 -1.01 -9.50 -9.44
CA ALA A 105 -0.63 -10.83 -8.94
C ALA A 105 -0.59 -10.86 -7.41
N MET A 106 -0.10 -9.82 -6.77
CA MET A 106 -0.11 -9.65 -5.31
C MET A 106 -1.53 -9.66 -4.76
N THR A 107 -2.43 -8.86 -5.35
CA THR A 107 -3.85 -8.79 -4.95
C THR A 107 -4.54 -10.15 -5.13
N ALA A 108 -4.34 -10.80 -6.27
CA ALA A 108 -4.92 -12.11 -6.55
C ALA A 108 -4.39 -13.19 -5.60
N ALA A 109 -3.08 -13.26 -5.36
CA ALA A 109 -2.47 -14.23 -4.46
C ALA A 109 -2.88 -13.98 -3.00
N ALA A 110 -2.88 -12.73 -2.55
CA ALA A 110 -3.28 -12.38 -1.20
C ALA A 110 -4.76 -12.71 -0.94
N THR A 111 -5.65 -12.40 -1.89
CA THR A 111 -7.07 -12.77 -1.82
C THR A 111 -7.26 -14.29 -1.75
N ALA A 112 -6.50 -15.05 -2.53
CA ALA A 112 -6.64 -16.52 -2.58
C ALA A 112 -6.02 -17.22 -1.36
N TYR A 113 -4.88 -16.74 -0.84
CA TYR A 113 -4.08 -17.48 0.13
C TYR A 113 -3.99 -16.84 1.51
N VAL A 114 -3.91 -15.50 1.65
CA VAL A 114 -4.03 -14.82 2.96
C VAL A 114 -5.49 -14.79 3.41
N THR A 115 -6.39 -14.69 2.46
CA THR A 115 -7.85 -14.69 2.57
C THR A 115 -8.43 -13.40 3.19
N PRO A 116 -9.51 -12.86 2.61
CA PRO A 116 -10.20 -11.70 3.16
C PRO A 116 -11.03 -12.06 4.40
N PHE A 117 -11.35 -11.05 5.19
CA PHE A 117 -12.40 -11.16 6.20
C PHE A 117 -13.72 -11.55 5.55
N ARG A 118 -14.64 -12.00 6.37
CA ARG A 118 -16.00 -12.34 5.92
C ARG A 118 -17.02 -11.61 6.79
N TYR A 119 -18.13 -11.24 6.18
CA TYR A 119 -19.28 -10.65 6.86
C TYR A 119 -20.56 -11.43 6.54
N MET A 120 -21.60 -11.25 7.35
CA MET A 120 -22.91 -11.85 7.10
C MET A 120 -23.74 -10.90 6.26
N ALA A 121 -24.20 -11.35 5.08
CA ALA A 121 -25.17 -10.67 4.24
C ALA A 121 -26.23 -11.67 3.80
N GLU A 122 -27.50 -11.35 3.95
CA GLU A 122 -28.64 -12.20 3.55
C GLU A 122 -28.54 -13.65 4.04
N GLY A 123 -28.03 -13.85 5.26
CA GLY A 123 -27.83 -15.18 5.86
C GLY A 123 -26.64 -15.97 5.31
N LYS A 124 -25.80 -15.38 4.45
CA LYS A 124 -24.60 -16.01 3.87
C LYS A 124 -23.34 -15.26 4.26
N LYS A 125 -22.23 -16.00 4.42
CA LYS A 125 -20.89 -15.44 4.62
C LYS A 125 -20.34 -14.95 3.29
N GLN A 126 -20.20 -13.63 3.13
CA GLN A 126 -19.60 -12.99 1.96
C GLN A 126 -18.15 -12.54 2.29
N PRO A 127 -17.21 -12.61 1.34
CA PRO A 127 -15.88 -12.07 1.53
C PRO A 127 -15.90 -10.53 1.46
N VAL A 128 -15.15 -9.87 2.33
CA VAL A 128 -14.83 -8.44 2.19
C VAL A 128 -13.92 -8.28 0.97
N ARG A 129 -14.14 -7.27 0.15
CA ARG A 129 -13.20 -6.93 -0.94
C ARG A 129 -11.95 -6.29 -0.36
N PRO A 130 -10.75 -6.82 -0.63
CA PRO A 130 -9.52 -6.15 -0.20
C PRO A 130 -9.38 -4.80 -0.88
N CYS A 131 -8.95 -3.80 -0.12
CA CYS A 131 -8.82 -2.41 -0.58
C CYS A 131 -7.34 -2.01 -0.62
N LEU A 132 -6.84 -1.59 -1.79
CA LEU A 132 -5.47 -1.07 -1.90
C LEU A 132 -5.42 0.36 -1.37
N THR A 133 -4.60 0.58 -0.35
CA THR A 133 -4.59 1.82 0.44
C THR A 133 -3.18 2.37 0.58
N ASN A 134 -3.01 3.67 0.44
CA ASN A 134 -1.77 4.37 0.77
C ASN A 134 -2.08 5.75 1.37
N ALA A 135 -1.09 6.33 2.04
CA ALA A 135 -1.17 7.67 2.59
C ALA A 135 -0.33 8.64 1.77
N LEU A 136 -0.96 9.67 1.22
CA LEU A 136 -0.34 10.69 0.38
C LEU A 136 0.03 11.92 1.22
N PRO A 137 1.18 12.56 0.98
CA PRO A 137 1.52 13.79 1.68
C PRO A 137 0.58 14.93 1.28
N ASN A 138 0.19 15.74 2.24
CA ASN A 138 -0.66 16.89 2.02
C ASN A 138 0.03 18.22 2.40
N ARG A 139 -0.53 19.33 1.94
CA ARG A 139 0.03 20.68 2.17
C ARG A 139 -0.06 21.16 3.61
N ALA A 140 -0.88 20.52 4.45
CA ALA A 140 -0.93 20.80 5.89
C ALA A 140 0.23 20.14 6.67
N GLY A 141 1.13 19.43 5.99
CA GLY A 141 2.26 18.75 6.59
C GLY A 141 1.95 17.37 7.14
N GLY A 142 0.72 16.89 6.98
CA GLY A 142 0.24 15.57 7.36
C GLY A 142 0.12 14.64 6.15
N LEU A 143 -0.76 13.65 6.30
CA LEU A 143 -1.05 12.62 5.31
C LEU A 143 -2.54 12.49 5.09
N THR A 144 -2.94 12.21 3.85
CA THR A 144 -4.30 11.83 3.46
C THR A 144 -4.29 10.40 2.95
N VAL A 145 -5.08 9.53 3.56
CA VAL A 145 -5.26 8.14 3.15
C VAL A 145 -6.17 8.10 1.93
N LEU A 146 -5.74 7.44 0.86
CA LEU A 146 -6.58 7.15 -0.31
C LEU A 146 -6.89 5.66 -0.36
N CYS A 147 -8.16 5.30 -0.50
CA CYS A 147 -8.69 3.94 -0.67
C CYS A 147 -10.03 3.93 -1.45
N ASP A 148 -10.21 3.12 -2.49
CA ASP A 148 -9.31 2.15 -3.10
C ASP A 148 -8.46 2.81 -4.21
N MET A 149 -7.21 2.34 -4.36
CA MET A 149 -6.28 2.87 -5.35
C MET A 149 -6.07 1.97 -6.57
N GLY A 150 -6.96 1.00 -6.79
CA GLY A 150 -6.88 0.16 -7.99
C GLY A 150 -6.97 -1.35 -7.79
N ALA A 151 -7.36 -1.84 -6.61
CA ALA A 151 -7.63 -3.27 -6.43
C ALA A 151 -8.98 -3.67 -7.03
N ASN A 152 -9.97 -2.78 -7.02
CA ASN A 152 -11.35 -3.07 -7.42
C ASN A 152 -11.90 -1.98 -8.36
N PRO A 153 -11.81 -2.17 -9.68
CA PRO A 153 -12.35 -1.21 -10.65
C PRO A 153 -13.87 -1.01 -10.53
N ASP A 154 -14.60 -2.10 -10.31
CA ASP A 154 -16.04 -2.13 -10.13
C ASP A 154 -16.38 -2.60 -8.73
N VAL A 155 -17.17 -1.82 -8.00
CA VAL A 155 -17.53 -2.06 -6.60
C VAL A 155 -19.02 -1.82 -6.35
N GLU A 156 -19.52 -2.38 -5.25
CA GLU A 156 -20.87 -2.13 -4.76
C GLU A 156 -20.87 -1.05 -3.67
N MET A 157 -22.03 -0.51 -3.35
CA MET A 157 -22.22 0.52 -2.31
C MET A 157 -21.63 0.10 -0.96
N ASP A 158 -21.90 -1.14 -0.58
CA ASP A 158 -21.41 -1.74 0.67
C ASP A 158 -19.89 -1.86 0.71
N ASP A 159 -19.22 -2.05 -0.43
CA ASP A 159 -17.76 -2.06 -0.52
C ASP A 159 -17.20 -0.67 -0.21
N MET A 160 -17.83 0.40 -0.74
CA MET A 160 -17.40 1.78 -0.48
C MET A 160 -17.48 2.14 1.00
N VAL A 161 -18.55 1.71 1.68
CA VAL A 161 -18.68 1.88 3.14
C VAL A 161 -17.56 1.14 3.87
N ARG A 162 -17.26 -0.11 3.49
CA ARG A 162 -16.18 -0.88 4.10
C ARG A 162 -14.81 -0.29 3.81
N PHE A 163 -14.57 0.21 2.61
CA PHE A 163 -13.32 0.92 2.29
C PHE A 163 -13.11 2.13 3.19
N ALA A 164 -14.16 2.91 3.44
CA ALA A 164 -14.13 4.03 4.37
C ALA A 164 -13.81 3.59 5.81
N GLN A 165 -14.45 2.52 6.28
CA GLN A 165 -14.21 1.97 7.61
C GLN A 165 -12.78 1.45 7.75
N MET A 166 -12.28 0.69 6.76
CA MET A 166 -10.89 0.19 6.71
C MET A 166 -9.86 1.32 6.63
N GLY A 167 -10.08 2.30 5.75
CA GLY A 167 -9.23 3.48 5.64
C GLY A 167 -9.18 4.31 6.92
N SER A 168 -10.32 4.45 7.60
CA SER A 168 -10.41 5.11 8.91
C SER A 168 -9.66 4.34 10.00
N ALA A 169 -9.73 3.01 10.00
CA ALA A 169 -8.95 2.18 10.91
C ALA A 169 -7.44 2.33 10.66
N TYR A 170 -7.02 2.33 9.39
CA TYR A 170 -5.63 2.59 9.02
C TYR A 170 -5.18 3.98 9.49
N ALA A 171 -5.96 5.02 9.27
CA ALA A 171 -5.65 6.38 9.71
C ALA A 171 -5.48 6.46 11.24
N ARG A 172 -6.33 5.79 12.01
CA ARG A 172 -6.22 5.74 13.47
C ARG A 172 -4.98 4.99 13.93
N VAL A 173 -4.75 3.81 13.40
CA VAL A 173 -3.75 2.87 13.92
C VAL A 173 -2.34 3.22 13.45
N VAL A 174 -2.19 3.58 12.17
CA VAL A 174 -0.88 3.84 11.55
C VAL A 174 -0.50 5.31 11.58
N LEU A 175 -1.49 6.21 11.42
CA LEU A 175 -1.22 7.66 11.38
C LEU A 175 -1.52 8.37 12.70
N GLY A 176 -2.13 7.70 13.70
CA GLY A 176 -2.46 8.28 15.00
C GLY A 176 -3.59 9.31 14.95
N ILE A 177 -4.45 9.29 13.94
CA ILE A 177 -5.57 10.23 13.77
C ILE A 177 -6.82 9.62 14.42
N GLU A 178 -7.14 10.01 15.65
CA GLU A 178 -8.24 9.41 16.43
C GLU A 178 -9.62 9.55 15.77
N HIS A 179 -9.92 10.71 15.18
CA HIS A 179 -11.19 11.04 14.56
C HIS A 179 -10.99 11.45 13.10
N PRO A 180 -10.73 10.52 12.18
CA PRO A 180 -10.43 10.85 10.80
C PRO A 180 -11.64 11.43 10.07
N ARG A 181 -11.42 12.54 9.35
CA ARG A 181 -12.40 13.16 8.46
C ARG A 181 -12.41 12.39 7.15
N VAL A 182 -13.57 11.81 6.80
CA VAL A 182 -13.73 10.93 5.64
C VAL A 182 -14.48 11.65 4.53
N GLY A 183 -13.90 11.72 3.33
CA GLY A 183 -14.52 12.26 2.12
C GLY A 183 -14.77 11.19 1.07
N LEU A 184 -15.87 11.32 0.32
CA LEU A 184 -16.18 10.51 -0.85
C LEU A 184 -15.71 11.24 -2.11
N LEU A 185 -14.81 10.64 -2.88
CA LEU A 185 -14.28 11.26 -4.11
C LEU A 185 -15.37 11.45 -5.16
N ALA A 186 -15.56 12.70 -5.56
CA ALA A 186 -16.57 13.12 -6.53
C ALA A 186 -16.01 14.22 -7.45
N ASN A 187 -16.86 14.72 -8.34
CA ASN A 187 -16.54 15.85 -9.24
C ASN A 187 -17.07 17.20 -8.72
N GLY A 188 -17.37 17.32 -7.45
CA GLY A 188 -17.82 18.51 -6.75
C GLY A 188 -18.10 18.18 -5.29
N THR A 189 -18.16 19.21 -4.44
CA THR A 189 -18.29 19.07 -2.99
C THR A 189 -19.74 18.99 -2.49
N GLU A 190 -20.73 19.36 -3.33
CA GLU A 190 -22.14 19.32 -2.97
C GLU A 190 -22.66 17.87 -2.89
N ASP A 191 -23.62 17.60 -1.99
CA ASP A 191 -24.15 16.25 -1.71
C ASP A 191 -24.71 15.53 -2.95
N GLU A 192 -25.23 16.29 -3.93
CA GLU A 192 -25.79 15.77 -5.19
C GLU A 192 -24.77 15.61 -6.32
N LYS A 193 -23.50 15.89 -6.11
CA LYS A 193 -22.45 15.71 -7.12
C LYS A 193 -21.97 14.25 -7.19
N GLY A 194 -21.33 13.94 -8.31
CA GLY A 194 -20.79 12.61 -8.60
C GLY A 194 -21.54 11.86 -9.68
N SER A 195 -21.06 10.68 -10.01
CA SER A 195 -21.74 9.72 -10.86
C SER A 195 -23.03 9.20 -10.20
N ASN A 196 -23.87 8.50 -10.93
CA ASN A 196 -25.05 7.87 -10.32
C ASN A 196 -24.66 6.91 -9.18
N PHE A 197 -23.54 6.22 -9.32
CA PHE A 197 -22.99 5.33 -8.29
C PHE A 197 -22.53 6.12 -7.05
N THR A 198 -21.72 7.17 -7.24
CA THR A 198 -21.24 8.02 -6.14
C THR A 198 -22.40 8.64 -5.35
N LYS A 199 -23.43 9.15 -6.06
CA LYS A 199 -24.66 9.69 -5.45
C LYS A 199 -25.42 8.64 -4.64
N ALA A 200 -25.45 7.40 -5.12
CA ALA A 200 -26.09 6.29 -4.39
C ALA A 200 -25.28 5.90 -3.13
N CYS A 201 -23.94 6.02 -3.15
CA CYS A 201 -23.09 5.75 -2.00
C CYS A 201 -23.21 6.79 -0.89
N PHE A 202 -23.47 8.06 -1.22
CA PHE A 202 -23.47 9.17 -0.27
C PHE A 202 -24.33 8.94 0.99
N PRO A 203 -25.64 8.60 0.87
CA PRO A 203 -26.49 8.36 2.04
C PRO A 203 -26.04 7.16 2.88
N ALA A 204 -25.50 6.10 2.25
CA ALA A 204 -24.98 4.94 2.96
C ALA A 204 -23.71 5.30 3.74
N MET A 205 -22.79 6.08 3.14
CA MET A 205 -21.61 6.61 3.81
C MET A 205 -21.97 7.48 5.01
N LYS A 206 -22.95 8.39 4.84
CA LYS A 206 -23.43 9.30 5.89
C LYS A 206 -24.04 8.54 7.07
N ALA A 207 -24.70 7.42 6.82
CA ALA A 207 -25.35 6.60 7.84
C ALA A 207 -24.39 5.68 8.58
N ALA A 208 -23.36 5.13 7.90
CA ALA A 208 -22.58 4.00 8.40
C ALA A 208 -21.08 4.31 8.63
N VAL A 209 -20.60 5.50 8.26
CA VAL A 209 -19.17 5.85 8.38
C VAL A 209 -18.98 6.97 9.40
N PRO A 210 -18.45 6.67 10.60
CA PRO A 210 -18.10 7.70 11.56
C PRO A 210 -17.05 8.67 10.97
N GLY A 211 -17.29 9.98 11.14
CA GLY A 211 -16.40 11.01 10.60
C GLY A 211 -16.59 11.31 9.11
N PHE A 212 -17.63 10.77 8.45
CA PHE A 212 -17.97 11.17 7.09
C PHE A 212 -18.41 12.64 7.05
N VAL A 213 -17.71 13.44 6.23
CA VAL A 213 -17.92 14.90 6.14
C VAL A 213 -18.48 15.34 4.80
N GLY A 214 -18.66 14.44 3.84
CA GLY A 214 -19.26 14.73 2.55
C GLY A 214 -18.41 14.37 1.35
N ASN A 215 -18.74 14.92 0.18
CA ASN A 215 -17.96 14.75 -1.03
C ASN A 215 -16.67 15.56 -0.99
N CYS A 216 -15.64 15.08 -1.69
CA CYS A 216 -14.38 15.77 -1.91
C CYS A 216 -13.97 15.67 -3.38
N GLU A 217 -13.11 16.57 -3.82
CA GLU A 217 -12.58 16.59 -5.18
C GLU A 217 -11.14 16.02 -5.24
N GLY A 218 -10.62 15.77 -6.46
CA GLY A 218 -9.24 15.28 -6.63
C GLY A 218 -8.18 16.22 -6.06
N THR A 219 -8.45 17.51 -5.95
CA THR A 219 -7.58 18.51 -5.31
C THR A 219 -7.47 18.30 -3.79
N ASP A 220 -8.45 17.64 -3.19
CA ASP A 220 -8.46 17.37 -1.74
C ASP A 220 -7.52 16.24 -1.32
N LEU A 221 -7.08 15.40 -2.24
CA LEU A 221 -6.06 14.39 -1.96
C LEU A 221 -4.77 14.96 -1.34
N THR A 222 -4.47 16.21 -1.68
CA THR A 222 -3.26 16.89 -1.18
C THR A 222 -3.57 18.14 -0.35
N SER A 223 -4.84 18.42 -0.05
CA SER A 223 -5.26 19.63 0.66
C SER A 223 -4.99 19.58 2.17
N GLY A 224 -5.18 18.40 2.79
CA GLY A 224 -5.23 18.24 4.24
C GLY A 224 -6.60 18.57 4.86
N ASN A 225 -7.64 18.77 4.03
CA ASN A 225 -9.01 18.96 4.49
C ASN A 225 -9.65 17.64 4.94
N PHE A 226 -9.19 16.53 4.38
CA PHE A 226 -9.63 15.18 4.65
C PHE A 226 -8.46 14.32 5.09
N ASP A 227 -8.72 13.41 6.01
CA ASP A 227 -7.74 12.44 6.51
C ASP A 227 -7.84 11.11 5.76
N VAL A 228 -9.05 10.80 5.25
CA VAL A 228 -9.34 9.63 4.41
C VAL A 228 -10.19 10.07 3.23
N VAL A 229 -9.76 9.72 2.01
CA VAL A 229 -10.53 9.88 0.77
C VAL A 229 -10.85 8.50 0.23
N VAL A 230 -12.15 8.26 -0.02
CA VAL A 230 -12.66 6.97 -0.49
C VAL A 230 -13.10 7.09 -1.94
N ALA A 231 -12.70 6.13 -2.74
CA ALA A 231 -13.05 6.02 -4.16
C ALA A 231 -13.23 4.54 -4.56
N ASP A 232 -13.91 4.29 -5.68
CA ASP A 232 -13.72 3.03 -6.39
C ASP A 232 -12.29 2.93 -6.93
N GLY A 233 -11.81 1.72 -7.19
CA GLY A 233 -10.42 1.50 -7.58
C GLY A 233 -10.05 2.14 -8.92
N MET A 234 -10.99 2.34 -9.84
CA MET A 234 -10.74 3.03 -11.11
C MET A 234 -10.52 4.52 -10.87
N SER A 235 -11.46 5.19 -10.19
CA SER A 235 -11.37 6.61 -9.88
C SER A 235 -10.16 6.92 -8.98
N GLY A 236 -9.92 6.11 -7.97
CA GLY A 236 -8.78 6.26 -7.06
C GLY A 236 -7.43 6.08 -7.76
N ASN A 237 -7.31 5.07 -8.64
CA ASN A 237 -6.08 4.87 -9.43
C ASN A 237 -5.82 6.03 -10.41
N ILE A 238 -6.85 6.52 -11.09
CA ILE A 238 -6.73 7.69 -11.99
C ILE A 238 -6.29 8.91 -11.19
N ALA A 239 -6.91 9.19 -10.05
CA ALA A 239 -6.58 10.33 -9.21
C ALA A 239 -5.14 10.25 -8.68
N LEU A 240 -4.70 9.07 -8.21
CA LEU A 240 -3.33 8.80 -7.79
C LEU A 240 -2.34 9.03 -8.94
N LYS A 241 -2.56 8.40 -10.09
CA LYS A 241 -1.66 8.49 -11.25
C LYS A 241 -1.58 9.89 -11.84
N ALA A 242 -2.69 10.63 -11.84
CA ALA A 242 -2.70 12.05 -12.24
C ALA A 242 -1.88 12.90 -11.26
N THR A 243 -2.02 12.69 -9.95
CA THR A 243 -1.26 13.38 -8.91
C THR A 243 0.24 13.08 -9.01
N GLU A 244 0.61 11.80 -9.17
CA GLU A 244 2.01 11.37 -9.39
C GLU A 244 2.59 11.96 -10.67
N GLY A 245 1.82 11.96 -11.76
CA GLY A 245 2.22 12.53 -13.05
C GLY A 245 2.47 14.02 -12.97
N ALA A 246 1.56 14.77 -12.34
CA ALA A 246 1.71 16.22 -12.13
C ALA A 246 2.93 16.55 -11.26
N ALA A 247 3.17 15.77 -10.19
CA ALA A 247 4.35 15.94 -9.34
C ALA A 247 5.66 15.67 -10.09
N LYS A 248 5.71 14.58 -10.89
CA LYS A 248 6.88 14.25 -11.73
C LYS A 248 7.14 15.34 -12.77
N PHE A 249 6.10 15.82 -13.47
CA PHE A 249 6.19 16.89 -14.44
C PHE A 249 6.78 18.16 -13.79
N LEU A 250 6.22 18.61 -12.67
CA LEU A 250 6.69 19.81 -11.99
C LEU A 250 8.17 19.69 -11.55
N LEU A 251 8.58 18.52 -11.01
CA LEU A 251 9.96 18.28 -10.63
C LEU A 251 10.93 18.31 -11.84
N GLN A 252 10.49 17.82 -13.01
CA GLN A 252 11.27 17.88 -14.24
C GLN A 252 11.45 19.32 -14.75
N GLU A 253 10.36 20.10 -14.77
CA GLU A 253 10.42 21.52 -15.15
C GLU A 253 11.33 22.34 -14.23
N LEU A 254 11.20 22.13 -12.90
CA LEU A 254 12.09 22.75 -11.92
C LEU A 254 13.56 22.38 -12.15
N LYS A 255 13.85 21.10 -12.40
CA LYS A 255 15.20 20.64 -12.72
C LYS A 255 15.72 21.31 -14.01
N GLY A 256 14.89 21.41 -15.06
CA GLY A 256 15.23 22.13 -16.31
C GLY A 256 15.58 23.59 -16.04
N ALA A 257 14.75 24.30 -15.29
CA ALA A 257 14.97 25.70 -14.93
C ALA A 257 16.29 25.90 -14.15
N PHE A 258 16.58 25.04 -13.18
CA PHE A 258 17.84 25.09 -12.41
C PHE A 258 19.08 24.77 -13.25
N MET A 259 18.92 23.99 -14.30
CA MET A 259 20.05 23.63 -15.20
C MET A 259 20.26 24.57 -16.37
N SER A 260 19.44 25.63 -16.52
CA SER A 260 19.40 26.50 -17.68
C SER A 260 20.58 27.48 -17.82
N SER A 261 21.23 27.86 -16.71
CA SER A 261 22.38 28.80 -16.70
C SER A 261 23.37 28.48 -15.59
N LEU A 262 24.57 29.10 -15.64
CA LEU A 262 25.57 28.95 -14.57
C LEU A 262 25.07 29.50 -13.23
N GLY A 263 24.36 30.64 -13.24
CA GLY A 263 23.79 31.24 -12.03
C GLY A 263 22.73 30.33 -11.36
N THR A 264 21.81 29.77 -12.17
CA THR A 264 20.79 28.87 -11.65
C THR A 264 21.36 27.53 -11.16
N LYS A 265 22.44 27.04 -11.77
CA LYS A 265 23.17 25.84 -11.27
C LYS A 265 23.80 26.09 -9.90
N ILE A 266 24.38 27.25 -9.66
CA ILE A 266 24.89 27.64 -8.34
C ILE A 266 23.74 27.73 -7.32
N ALA A 267 22.62 28.36 -7.68
CA ALA A 267 21.45 28.42 -6.84
C ALA A 267 20.91 27.03 -6.50
N ALA A 268 20.89 26.10 -7.48
CA ALA A 268 20.48 24.72 -7.28
C ALA A 268 21.37 23.97 -6.25
N LEU A 269 22.67 24.25 -6.22
CA LEU A 269 23.57 23.67 -5.21
C LEU A 269 23.22 24.13 -3.80
N LEU A 270 22.87 25.43 -3.63
CA LEU A 270 22.49 25.99 -2.33
C LEU A 270 21.21 25.36 -1.76
N ILE A 271 20.23 25.03 -2.62
CA ILE A 271 18.94 24.45 -2.21
C ILE A 271 18.84 22.93 -2.41
N LYS A 272 19.96 22.27 -2.73
CA LYS A 272 19.99 20.83 -3.04
C LYS A 272 19.39 19.96 -1.93
N LYS A 273 19.62 20.32 -0.67
CA LYS A 273 19.06 19.60 0.48
C LYS A 273 17.53 19.70 0.49
N GLN A 274 16.99 20.91 0.38
CA GLN A 274 15.54 21.19 0.36
C GLN A 274 14.85 20.48 -0.79
N MET A 275 15.47 20.53 -2.01
CA MET A 275 14.93 19.82 -3.17
C MET A 275 14.92 18.30 -2.99
N ARG A 276 15.91 17.74 -2.31
CA ARG A 276 15.93 16.32 -1.99
C ARG A 276 14.82 15.95 -1.00
N GLU A 277 14.59 16.78 0.02
CA GLU A 277 13.51 16.59 0.99
C GLU A 277 12.13 16.67 0.32
N ILE A 278 11.91 17.64 -0.59
CA ILE A 278 10.67 17.75 -1.37
C ILE A 278 10.48 16.49 -2.24
N LYS A 279 11.52 16.06 -2.96
CA LYS A 279 11.46 14.85 -3.77
C LYS A 279 11.13 13.62 -2.93
N ALA A 280 11.76 13.46 -1.76
CA ALA A 280 11.50 12.34 -0.86
C ALA A 280 10.07 12.35 -0.33
N LYS A 281 9.50 13.53 0.00
CA LYS A 281 8.09 13.65 0.40
C LYS A 281 7.12 13.26 -0.70
N LEU A 282 7.44 13.59 -1.97
CA LEU A 282 6.58 13.31 -3.12
C LEU A 282 6.78 11.90 -3.70
N SER A 283 7.88 11.22 -3.37
CA SER A 283 8.09 9.83 -3.78
C SER A 283 7.30 8.90 -2.85
N GLY A 284 6.57 7.96 -3.41
CA GLY A 284 5.86 6.91 -2.65
C GLY A 284 6.80 6.02 -1.82
N ASP A 285 8.10 6.01 -2.15
CA ASP A 285 9.15 5.19 -1.52
C ASP A 285 9.35 5.50 -0.03
N ALA A 286 9.10 6.77 0.37
CA ALA A 286 9.31 7.20 1.75
C ALA A 286 8.38 6.49 2.75
N LYS A 287 7.30 5.86 2.29
CA LYS A 287 6.25 5.24 3.13
C LYS A 287 6.13 3.73 2.97
N GLY A 288 7.05 3.12 2.24
CA GLY A 288 7.13 1.67 2.14
C GLY A 288 6.14 1.02 1.17
N GLY A 289 5.29 1.78 0.48
CA GLY A 289 4.33 1.25 -0.49
C GLY A 289 2.88 1.31 -0.03
N ALA A 290 2.01 0.63 -0.79
CA ALA A 290 0.58 0.53 -0.52
C ALA A 290 0.27 -0.75 0.29
N ILE A 291 -0.70 -0.68 1.18
CA ILE A 291 -1.17 -1.83 1.96
C ILE A 291 -2.50 -2.34 1.42
N LEU A 292 -2.67 -3.64 1.39
CA LEU A 292 -3.92 -4.29 1.00
C LEU A 292 -4.75 -4.59 2.26
N LEU A 293 -5.70 -3.72 2.57
CA LEU A 293 -6.59 -3.85 3.73
C LEU A 293 -7.72 -4.87 3.47
N GLY A 294 -8.33 -5.37 4.52
CA GLY A 294 -9.44 -6.33 4.43
C GLY A 294 -9.02 -7.79 4.40
N LEU A 295 -7.74 -8.08 4.55
CA LEU A 295 -7.15 -9.42 4.63
C LEU A 295 -6.85 -9.84 6.07
N ARG A 296 -6.75 -11.14 6.30
CA ARG A 296 -6.35 -11.75 7.59
C ARG A 296 -4.83 -11.76 7.81
N GLY A 297 -4.11 -10.83 7.21
CA GLY A 297 -2.67 -10.66 7.33
C GLY A 297 -2.21 -9.38 6.66
N VAL A 298 -1.04 -8.90 7.02
CA VAL A 298 -0.45 -7.67 6.50
C VAL A 298 0.24 -7.95 5.16
N VAL A 299 -0.22 -7.29 4.08
CA VAL A 299 0.37 -7.39 2.75
C VAL A 299 0.64 -5.99 2.21
N LEU A 300 1.92 -5.67 1.96
CA LEU A 300 2.36 -4.42 1.38
C LEU A 300 2.88 -4.62 -0.04
N ILE A 301 2.54 -3.67 -0.90
CA ILE A 301 2.89 -3.65 -2.32
C ILE A 301 3.74 -2.41 -2.59
N GLY A 302 5.01 -2.62 -2.89
CA GLY A 302 5.95 -1.58 -3.31
C GLY A 302 5.77 -1.18 -4.77
N HIS A 303 6.49 -0.15 -5.21
CA HIS A 303 6.55 0.25 -6.61
C HIS A 303 7.50 -0.67 -7.39
N GLY A 304 7.16 -1.06 -8.63
CA GLY A 304 7.99 -1.93 -9.47
C GLY A 304 9.42 -1.41 -9.69
N ALA A 305 9.58 -0.11 -9.98
CA ALA A 305 10.87 0.56 -9.99
C ALA A 305 11.32 0.87 -8.55
N THR A 306 11.76 -0.15 -7.84
CA THR A 306 12.10 -0.07 -6.42
C THR A 306 13.53 0.41 -6.18
N SER A 307 13.84 0.76 -4.94
CA SER A 307 15.19 1.17 -4.49
C SER A 307 15.51 0.50 -3.16
N VAL A 308 16.77 0.48 -2.76
CA VAL A 308 17.21 0.01 -1.45
C VAL A 308 16.39 0.66 -0.32
N GLU A 309 16.18 1.97 -0.40
CA GLU A 309 15.41 2.73 0.58
C GLU A 309 13.91 2.35 0.55
N ALA A 310 13.33 2.11 -0.63
CA ALA A 310 11.94 1.67 -0.75
C ALA A 310 11.71 0.29 -0.15
N VAL A 311 12.62 -0.66 -0.39
CA VAL A 311 12.55 -2.01 0.21
C VAL A 311 12.72 -1.95 1.72
N LYS A 312 13.71 -1.19 2.22
CA LYS A 312 13.90 -0.95 3.65
C LYS A 312 12.61 -0.41 4.28
N ASN A 313 12.07 0.67 3.72
CA ASN A 313 10.88 1.33 4.27
C ASN A 313 9.64 0.42 4.18
N GLY A 314 9.49 -0.36 3.09
CA GLY A 314 8.41 -1.33 2.94
C GLY A 314 8.47 -2.45 3.98
N THR A 315 9.66 -2.98 4.24
CA THR A 315 9.89 -4.02 5.26
C THR A 315 9.58 -3.48 6.66
N LEU A 316 10.05 -2.27 6.98
CA LEU A 316 9.78 -1.63 8.27
C LEU A 316 8.30 -1.27 8.45
N ALA A 317 7.65 -0.72 7.42
CA ALA A 317 6.22 -0.39 7.45
C ALA A 317 5.34 -1.64 7.62
N ALA A 318 5.73 -2.77 7.02
CA ALA A 318 5.06 -4.04 7.22
C ALA A 318 5.15 -4.51 8.68
N ALA A 319 6.33 -4.42 9.29
CA ALA A 319 6.53 -4.76 10.70
C ALA A 319 5.76 -3.81 11.64
N GLU A 320 5.76 -2.51 11.35
CA GLU A 320 5.01 -1.51 12.11
C GLU A 320 3.51 -1.77 12.07
N ALA A 321 2.95 -2.08 10.90
CA ALA A 321 1.54 -2.43 10.74
C ALA A 321 1.13 -3.65 11.59
N VAL A 322 2.01 -4.66 11.68
CA VAL A 322 1.79 -5.82 12.56
C VAL A 322 1.80 -5.40 14.03
N ARG A 323 2.83 -4.67 14.47
CA ARG A 323 2.97 -4.19 15.87
C ARG A 323 1.81 -3.31 16.32
N ALA A 324 1.29 -2.51 15.39
CA ALA A 324 0.12 -1.67 15.63
C ALA A 324 -1.21 -2.44 15.69
N GLY A 325 -1.21 -3.76 15.45
CA GLY A 325 -2.41 -4.58 15.45
C GLY A 325 -3.39 -4.21 14.31
N LEU A 326 -2.88 -3.78 13.16
CA LEU A 326 -3.71 -3.23 12.08
C LEU A 326 -4.79 -4.21 11.62
N VAL A 327 -4.47 -5.50 11.47
CA VAL A 327 -5.40 -6.55 11.01
C VAL A 327 -6.63 -6.64 11.92
N GLU A 328 -6.42 -6.68 13.24
CA GLU A 328 -7.50 -6.75 14.23
C GLU A 328 -8.31 -5.44 14.28
N ASN A 329 -7.64 -4.30 14.23
CA ASN A 329 -8.31 -3.00 14.25
C ASN A 329 -9.16 -2.77 12.99
N VAL A 330 -8.69 -3.22 11.82
CA VAL A 330 -9.47 -3.20 10.57
C VAL A 330 -10.68 -4.13 10.67
N ALA A 331 -10.51 -5.35 11.19
CA ALA A 331 -11.64 -6.26 11.40
C ALA A 331 -12.71 -5.65 12.32
N ASN A 332 -12.28 -5.07 13.45
CA ASN A 332 -13.15 -4.46 14.44
C ASN A 332 -13.83 -3.16 13.97
N SER A 333 -13.32 -2.53 12.92
CA SER A 333 -13.90 -1.29 12.37
C SER A 333 -15.10 -1.52 11.46
N MET A 334 -15.34 -2.75 11.04
CA MET A 334 -16.41 -3.12 10.12
C MET A 334 -17.51 -3.90 10.86
N ASP A 335 -18.76 -3.52 10.62
CA ASP A 335 -19.91 -4.22 11.20
C ASP A 335 -20.10 -5.64 10.62
N GLY A 336 -20.51 -6.57 11.48
CA GLY A 336 -20.91 -7.92 11.08
C GLY A 336 -19.77 -8.83 10.61
N ILE A 337 -18.50 -8.49 10.90
CA ILE A 337 -17.36 -9.35 10.58
C ILE A 337 -17.42 -10.64 11.38
N VAL A 338 -17.20 -11.75 10.68
CA VAL A 338 -17.06 -13.09 11.25
C VAL A 338 -15.58 -13.47 11.19
N LEU A 339 -14.94 -13.52 12.33
CA LEU A 339 -13.53 -13.94 12.49
C LEU A 339 -13.36 -15.44 12.26
#